data_12fa84f0c5e5b613c553f045d37fb7bb
#
_entry.id   12fa84f0c5e5b613c553f045d37fb7bb
#
_cell.length_a   1.000
_cell.length_b   1.000
_cell.length_c   1.000
_cell.angle_alpha   90.00
_cell.angle_beta   90.00
_cell.angle_gamma   90.00
#
_symmetry.space_group_name_H-M   'P 1'
#
loop_
_entity.id
_entity.type
_entity.pdbx_description
1 polymer ?
#
loop_
_entity_poly.entity_id
_entity_poly.type
_entity_poly.pdbx_seq_one_letter_code
_entity_poly.pdbx_strand_id
1 'polypeptide(L)'
;MFGELRHIPLEDYVKVNQFVQAESLRYSLEANRRRQWKSVGQMTWQFNEPWPNVQCSNVLEYYGGKKLAYYATRDAYESVLTSLKYKKLFYTAGETYDAEIWLINDRADAEYTIDYSVVTEDGRTLAEGHFQGIAQEDVSFQVGSLNAVLPDDLTGGFSVHINTTCGEFQDSKEYLMLIADLDIPIQITDEEKRRMERFIKRMGHNPLEAKRASIIPVLKYVDRWWKKINN
;
A
#
# COMPACT_ATOMS: atom_id res chain seq x y z
N MET A 1 -2.43 -14.29 -4.86
CA MET A 1 -2.04 -13.20 -3.97
C MET A 1 -1.88 -13.71 -2.54
N PHE A 2 -2.89 -13.76 -1.71
CA PHE A 2 -2.87 -14.51 -0.44
C PHE A 2 -3.17 -15.98 -0.66
N GLY A 3 -2.90 -16.82 0.35
CA GLY A 3 -3.35 -18.18 0.38
C GLY A 3 -4.89 -18.31 0.41
N GLU A 4 -5.41 -19.48 0.65
CA GLU A 4 -6.85 -19.67 0.66
C GLU A 4 -7.48 -18.95 1.87
N LEU A 5 -8.33 -17.96 1.60
CA LEU A 5 -9.01 -17.14 2.63
C LEU A 5 -10.33 -17.77 3.12
N ARG A 6 -10.75 -18.94 2.57
CA ARG A 6 -12.06 -19.55 2.85
C ARG A 6 -12.20 -20.11 4.26
N HIS A 7 -11.08 -20.39 4.94
CA HIS A 7 -11.05 -21.04 6.24
C HIS A 7 -10.50 -20.18 7.38
N ILE A 8 -10.33 -18.88 7.15
CA ILE A 8 -9.89 -17.95 8.18
C ILE A 8 -11.11 -17.34 8.91
N PRO A 9 -10.95 -16.88 10.16
CA PRO A 9 -12.00 -16.14 10.87
C PRO A 9 -12.53 -14.96 10.04
N LEU A 10 -13.84 -14.69 10.15
CA LEU A 10 -14.47 -13.59 9.41
C LEU A 10 -13.80 -12.23 9.68
N GLU A 11 -13.39 -12.00 10.93
CA GLU A 11 -12.70 -10.78 11.33
C GLU A 11 -11.39 -10.59 10.54
N ASP A 12 -10.58 -11.64 10.42
CA ASP A 12 -9.32 -11.61 9.68
C ASP A 12 -9.56 -11.43 8.17
N TYR A 13 -10.60 -12.10 7.64
CA TYR A 13 -11.03 -11.89 6.26
C TYR A 13 -11.39 -10.42 5.99
N VAL A 14 -12.15 -9.79 6.89
CA VAL A 14 -12.53 -8.38 6.79
C VAL A 14 -11.29 -7.48 6.83
N LYS A 15 -10.35 -7.71 7.77
CA LYS A 15 -9.10 -6.95 7.87
C LYS A 15 -8.28 -7.01 6.59
N VAL A 16 -8.10 -8.21 6.03
CA VAL A 16 -7.35 -8.40 4.77
C VAL A 16 -8.02 -7.65 3.60
N ASN A 17 -9.36 -7.73 3.49
CA ASN A 17 -10.08 -7.02 2.45
C ASN A 17 -10.02 -5.50 2.61
N GLN A 18 -10.12 -4.98 3.82
CA GLN A 18 -9.95 -3.55 4.10
C GLN A 18 -8.54 -3.07 3.76
N PHE A 19 -7.51 -3.86 4.05
CA PHE A 19 -6.13 -3.56 3.62
C PHE A 19 -6.02 -3.49 2.10
N VAL A 20 -6.53 -4.49 1.38
CA VAL A 20 -6.46 -4.53 -0.10
C VAL A 20 -7.17 -3.31 -0.71
N GLN A 21 -8.34 -2.96 -0.20
CA GLN A 21 -9.06 -1.76 -0.65
C GLN A 21 -8.28 -0.48 -0.37
N ALA A 22 -7.80 -0.31 0.87
CA ALA A 22 -7.05 0.88 1.28
C ALA A 22 -5.76 1.06 0.48
N GLU A 23 -5.00 -0.03 0.29
CA GLU A 23 -3.75 -0.01 -0.46
C GLU A 23 -3.97 0.29 -1.95
N SER A 24 -5.02 -0.28 -2.55
CA SER A 24 -5.37 -0.02 -3.95
C SER A 24 -5.74 1.45 -4.18
N LEU A 25 -6.52 2.04 -3.26
CA LEU A 25 -6.89 3.46 -3.34
C LEU A 25 -5.69 4.36 -3.08
N ARG A 26 -4.89 4.10 -2.03
CA ARG A 26 -3.66 4.83 -1.74
C ARG A 26 -2.75 4.85 -2.95
N TYR A 27 -2.42 3.69 -3.49
CA TYR A 27 -1.53 3.56 -4.65
C TYR A 27 -2.03 4.37 -5.85
N SER A 28 -3.33 4.26 -6.16
CA SER A 28 -3.94 4.95 -7.29
C SER A 28 -3.99 6.48 -7.11
N LEU A 29 -4.42 6.95 -5.94
CA LEU A 29 -4.52 8.37 -5.61
C LEU A 29 -3.14 9.02 -5.60
N GLU A 30 -2.17 8.42 -4.90
CA GLU A 30 -0.80 8.91 -4.85
C GLU A 30 -0.14 8.92 -6.24
N ALA A 31 -0.40 7.91 -7.08
CA ALA A 31 0.10 7.88 -8.45
C ALA A 31 -0.43 9.04 -9.30
N ASN A 32 -1.70 9.44 -9.11
CA ASN A 32 -2.25 10.62 -9.77
C ASN A 32 -1.69 11.92 -9.19
N ARG A 33 -1.50 12.02 -7.87
CA ARG A 33 -0.88 13.17 -7.22
C ARG A 33 0.57 13.39 -7.70
N ARG A 34 1.37 12.32 -7.84
CA ARG A 34 2.71 12.40 -8.45
C ARG A 34 2.71 12.87 -9.90
N ARG A 35 1.56 12.82 -10.59
CA ARG A 35 1.38 13.28 -11.97
C ARG A 35 0.71 14.65 -12.06
N GLN A 36 0.84 15.45 -11.01
CA GLN A 36 0.30 16.80 -10.91
C GLN A 36 0.51 17.58 -12.22
N TRP A 37 -0.55 18.26 -12.64
CA TRP A 37 -0.74 18.98 -13.89
C TRP A 37 -0.84 18.11 -15.16
N LYS A 38 -0.42 16.85 -15.15
CA LYS A 38 -0.77 15.86 -16.18
C LYS A 38 -2.05 15.10 -15.84
N SER A 39 -2.34 14.97 -14.55
CA SER A 39 -3.61 14.48 -14.01
C SER A 39 -4.14 15.56 -13.07
N VAL A 40 -5.32 16.10 -13.35
CA VAL A 40 -5.89 17.25 -12.63
C VAL A 40 -6.87 16.83 -11.53
N GLY A 41 -7.15 15.55 -11.38
CA GLY A 41 -8.01 15.04 -10.31
C GLY A 41 -8.32 13.56 -10.45
N GLN A 42 -8.76 12.99 -9.33
CA GLN A 42 -9.29 11.65 -9.26
C GLN A 42 -10.41 11.64 -8.23
N MET A 43 -11.55 11.08 -8.58
CA MET A 43 -12.66 10.86 -7.67
C MET A 43 -12.82 9.37 -7.38
N THR A 44 -12.91 9.04 -6.09
CA THR A 44 -13.11 7.66 -5.65
C THR A 44 -14.56 7.25 -5.82
N TRP A 45 -14.84 6.15 -6.45
CA TRP A 45 -16.15 5.54 -6.48
C TRP A 45 -16.19 4.43 -5.43
N GLN A 46 -16.95 4.63 -4.37
CA GLN A 46 -17.74 5.81 -4.01
C GLN A 46 -17.45 6.24 -2.57
N PHE A 47 -17.96 7.41 -2.13
CA PHE A 47 -17.70 7.92 -0.79
C PHE A 47 -18.45 7.12 0.27
N ASN A 48 -19.78 6.96 0.16
CA ASN A 48 -20.61 6.30 1.16
C ASN A 48 -21.63 5.34 0.54
N GLU A 49 -22.18 4.46 1.36
CA GLU A 49 -23.27 3.56 0.98
C GLU A 49 -24.63 4.26 1.06
N PRO A 50 -25.50 4.07 0.04
CA PRO A 50 -26.87 4.58 0.09
C PRO A 50 -27.84 3.69 0.88
N TRP A 51 -27.48 2.43 1.15
CA TRP A 51 -28.19 1.45 1.99
C TRP A 51 -27.19 0.44 2.57
N PRO A 52 -27.56 -0.31 3.65
CA PRO A 52 -26.70 -1.36 4.20
C PRO A 52 -26.33 -2.39 3.14
N ASN A 53 -25.05 -2.67 2.97
CA ASN A 53 -24.52 -3.57 1.96
C ASN A 53 -23.35 -4.39 2.52
N VAL A 54 -23.24 -5.66 2.13
CA VAL A 54 -22.14 -6.54 2.52
C VAL A 54 -20.94 -6.47 1.58
N GLN A 55 -21.10 -5.85 0.41
CA GLN A 55 -20.04 -5.69 -0.58
C GLN A 55 -20.20 -4.36 -1.33
N CYS A 56 -19.34 -3.40 -1.02
CA CYS A 56 -19.34 -2.12 -1.70
C CYS A 56 -17.93 -1.51 -1.71
N SER A 57 -17.63 -0.78 -2.78
CA SER A 57 -16.34 -0.08 -2.96
C SER A 57 -16.23 1.25 -2.19
N ASN A 58 -17.25 1.63 -1.43
CA ASN A 58 -17.30 2.83 -0.61
C ASN A 58 -16.20 2.87 0.46
N VAL A 59 -15.82 4.06 0.88
CA VAL A 59 -14.86 4.29 1.97
C VAL A 59 -15.54 4.54 3.32
N LEU A 60 -16.82 4.93 3.29
CA LEU A 60 -17.68 5.15 4.46
C LEU A 60 -18.90 4.23 4.37
N GLU A 61 -19.13 3.41 5.38
CA GLU A 61 -20.28 2.51 5.44
C GLU A 61 -21.59 3.25 5.79
N TYR A 62 -22.73 2.60 5.55
CA TYR A 62 -24.05 3.18 5.72
C TYR A 62 -24.30 3.77 7.11
N TYR A 63 -23.84 3.11 8.17
CA TYR A 63 -23.99 3.55 9.56
C TYR A 63 -22.93 4.56 10.00
N GLY A 64 -22.09 5.07 9.08
CA GLY A 64 -21.08 6.09 9.34
C GLY A 64 -19.73 5.54 9.79
N GLY A 65 -19.54 4.22 9.81
CA GLY A 65 -18.27 3.61 10.10
C GLY A 65 -17.24 3.90 9.00
N LYS A 66 -16.04 4.30 9.39
CA LYS A 66 -14.94 4.61 8.48
C LYS A 66 -14.11 3.36 8.24
N LYS A 67 -13.99 2.94 6.97
CA LYS A 67 -13.09 1.85 6.58
C LYS A 67 -11.62 2.34 6.56
N LEU A 68 -10.65 1.44 6.55
CA LEU A 68 -9.24 1.82 6.35
C LEU A 68 -9.04 2.65 5.07
N ALA A 69 -9.81 2.35 4.04
CA ALA A 69 -9.83 3.08 2.78
C ALA A 69 -10.23 4.56 2.91
N TYR A 70 -11.04 4.92 3.91
CA TYR A 70 -11.35 6.33 4.22
C TYR A 70 -10.09 7.09 4.63
N TYR A 71 -9.31 6.53 5.53
CA TYR A 71 -8.09 7.16 6.02
C TYR A 71 -7.00 7.22 4.95
N ALA A 72 -6.83 6.14 4.19
CA ALA A 72 -5.92 6.12 3.04
C ALA A 72 -6.28 7.20 2.00
N THR A 73 -7.58 7.40 1.74
CA THR A 73 -8.07 8.44 0.83
C THR A 73 -7.84 9.84 1.41
N ARG A 74 -8.18 10.06 2.69
CA ARG A 74 -7.94 11.34 3.38
C ARG A 74 -6.46 11.72 3.30
N ASP A 75 -5.57 10.81 3.68
CA ASP A 75 -4.13 11.06 3.74
C ASP A 75 -3.53 11.31 2.34
N ALA A 76 -4.09 10.67 1.29
CA ALA A 76 -3.68 10.93 -0.10
C ALA A 76 -4.15 12.30 -0.63
N TYR A 77 -5.12 12.93 0.00
CA TYR A 77 -5.61 14.27 -0.35
C TYR A 77 -5.04 15.40 0.52
N GLU A 78 -4.11 15.09 1.43
CA GLU A 78 -3.41 16.14 2.18
C GLU A 78 -2.67 17.10 1.24
N SER A 79 -2.64 18.38 1.61
CA SER A 79 -2.01 19.42 0.79
C SER A 79 -0.48 19.28 0.69
N VAL A 80 0.15 18.66 1.68
CA VAL A 80 1.53 18.16 1.59
C VAL A 80 1.47 16.63 1.65
N LEU A 81 2.06 15.95 0.69
CA LEU A 81 2.00 14.51 0.58
C LEU A 81 3.37 13.93 0.26
N THR A 82 3.89 13.09 1.13
CA THR A 82 5.00 12.20 0.77
C THR A 82 4.44 10.89 0.24
N SER A 83 4.92 10.48 -0.90
CA SER A 83 4.42 9.33 -1.64
C SER A 83 5.55 8.38 -2.02
N LEU A 84 5.34 7.10 -1.75
CA LEU A 84 6.26 6.04 -2.16
C LEU A 84 5.79 5.43 -3.49
N LYS A 85 6.63 5.50 -4.52
CA LYS A 85 6.37 4.84 -5.79
C LYS A 85 7.16 3.54 -5.86
N TYR A 86 6.47 2.43 -5.74
CA TYR A 86 7.00 1.06 -5.83
C TYR A 86 6.36 0.30 -7.01
N LYS A 87 7.01 -0.78 -7.46
CA LYS A 87 6.59 -1.52 -8.65
C LYS A 87 5.56 -2.60 -8.36
N LYS A 88 5.64 -3.25 -7.20
CA LYS A 88 4.79 -4.38 -6.81
C LYS A 88 4.66 -4.44 -5.28
N LEU A 89 3.62 -5.12 -4.80
CA LEU A 89 3.38 -5.33 -3.38
C LEU A 89 4.01 -6.63 -2.87
N PHE A 90 4.21 -7.60 -3.76
CA PHE A 90 4.69 -8.95 -3.44
C PHE A 90 6.10 -9.15 -4.00
N TYR A 91 7.01 -9.56 -3.13
CA TYR A 91 8.42 -9.81 -3.42
C TYR A 91 8.79 -11.25 -3.09
N THR A 92 9.92 -11.71 -3.58
CA THR A 92 10.56 -12.97 -3.19
C THR A 92 11.78 -12.66 -2.34
N ALA A 93 12.11 -13.51 -1.37
CA ALA A 93 13.37 -13.41 -0.62
C ALA A 93 14.57 -13.40 -1.59
N GLY A 94 15.62 -12.65 -1.28
CA GLY A 94 16.78 -12.45 -2.14
C GLY A 94 16.60 -11.39 -3.25
N GLU A 95 15.38 -10.91 -3.51
CA GLU A 95 15.17 -9.84 -4.49
C GLU A 95 15.70 -8.48 -4.02
N THR A 96 15.95 -7.60 -4.97
CA THR A 96 16.19 -6.18 -4.68
C THR A 96 14.87 -5.41 -4.68
N TYR A 97 14.64 -4.67 -3.61
CA TYR A 97 13.55 -3.72 -3.49
C TYR A 97 14.01 -2.34 -3.93
N ASP A 98 13.35 -1.76 -4.92
CA ASP A 98 13.57 -0.40 -5.43
C ASP A 98 12.29 0.39 -5.31
N ALA A 99 12.38 1.63 -4.79
CA ALA A 99 11.27 2.56 -4.78
C ALA A 99 11.75 4.01 -4.91
N GLU A 100 10.85 4.88 -5.33
CA GLU A 100 11.09 6.32 -5.43
C GLU A 100 10.29 7.04 -4.34
N ILE A 101 10.91 7.99 -3.64
CA ILE A 101 10.23 8.88 -2.71
C ILE A 101 9.92 10.18 -3.44
N TRP A 102 8.66 10.58 -3.39
CA TRP A 102 8.14 11.80 -4.00
C TRP A 102 7.57 12.71 -2.93
N LEU A 103 7.70 14.02 -3.12
CA LEU A 103 7.03 15.03 -2.33
C LEU A 103 6.14 15.87 -3.24
N ILE A 104 4.91 16.06 -2.81
CA ILE A 104 3.90 16.91 -3.43
C ILE A 104 3.60 18.03 -2.44
N ASN A 105 3.72 19.28 -2.85
CA ASN A 105 3.45 20.43 -2.03
C ASN A 105 2.46 21.36 -2.74
N ASP A 106 1.21 21.42 -2.25
CA ASP A 106 0.17 22.33 -2.72
C ASP A 106 0.09 23.61 -1.83
N ARG A 107 1.16 23.88 -1.05
CA ARG A 107 1.30 25.06 -0.19
C ARG A 107 2.46 25.91 -0.63
N ALA A 108 2.63 27.08 0.00
CA ALA A 108 3.78 27.95 -0.21
C ALA A 108 5.12 27.20 -0.04
N ASP A 109 6.17 27.76 -0.61
CA ASP A 109 7.53 27.23 -0.48
C ASP A 109 7.89 26.96 0.98
N ALA A 110 8.45 25.80 1.25
CA ALA A 110 8.83 25.39 2.59
C ALA A 110 10.08 24.49 2.60
N GLU A 111 10.87 24.59 3.64
CA GLU A 111 11.92 23.59 3.90
C GLU A 111 11.28 22.24 4.24
N TYR A 112 11.87 21.17 3.72
CA TYR A 112 11.45 19.81 4.05
C TYR A 112 12.62 18.96 4.54
N THR A 113 12.27 18.00 5.39
CA THR A 113 13.10 16.86 5.76
C THR A 113 12.29 15.58 5.63
N ILE A 114 12.91 14.54 5.10
CA ILE A 114 12.30 13.21 4.95
C ILE A 114 13.31 12.18 5.43
N ASP A 115 12.96 11.46 6.49
CA ASP A 115 13.69 10.30 6.97
C ASP A 115 12.96 9.04 6.56
N TYR A 116 13.69 8.05 6.04
CA TYR A 116 13.11 6.76 5.72
C TYR A 116 13.90 5.59 6.30
N SER A 117 13.20 4.50 6.58
CA SER A 117 13.80 3.21 6.90
C SER A 117 13.01 2.07 6.26
N VAL A 118 13.74 1.02 5.85
CA VAL A 118 13.18 -0.25 5.36
C VAL A 118 13.45 -1.29 6.44
N VAL A 119 12.38 -1.80 7.07
CA VAL A 119 12.50 -2.65 8.26
C VAL A 119 11.71 -3.94 8.03
N THR A 120 12.32 -5.07 8.29
CA THR A 120 11.69 -6.38 8.23
C THR A 120 10.73 -6.61 9.41
N GLU A 121 9.84 -7.59 9.30
CA GLU A 121 8.90 -7.92 10.39
C GLU A 121 9.61 -8.39 11.67
N ASP A 122 10.79 -8.98 11.56
CA ASP A 122 11.65 -9.38 12.68
C ASP A 122 12.55 -8.26 13.23
N GLY A 123 12.42 -7.04 12.68
CA GLY A 123 13.07 -5.83 13.20
C GLY A 123 14.46 -5.53 12.62
N ARG A 124 14.91 -6.25 11.58
CA ARG A 124 16.17 -5.91 10.88
C ARG A 124 15.98 -4.68 10.01
N THR A 125 16.84 -3.68 10.12
CA THR A 125 16.89 -2.54 9.20
C THR A 125 17.71 -2.90 7.97
N LEU A 126 17.09 -2.85 6.80
CA LEU A 126 17.72 -3.19 5.51
C LEU A 126 18.31 -1.96 4.81
N ALA A 127 17.67 -0.82 4.98
CA ALA A 127 18.13 0.46 4.46
C ALA A 127 17.55 1.60 5.28
N GLU A 128 18.24 2.72 5.33
CA GLU A 128 17.77 3.97 5.91
C GLU A 128 18.40 5.15 5.17
N GLY A 129 17.79 6.31 5.26
CA GLY A 129 18.33 7.51 4.66
C GLY A 129 17.55 8.75 5.00
N HIS A 130 18.11 9.88 4.57
CA HIS A 130 17.63 11.21 4.85
C HIS A 130 17.67 12.07 3.58
N PHE A 131 16.62 12.84 3.37
CA PHE A 131 16.55 13.87 2.32
C PHE A 131 16.11 15.19 2.94
N GLN A 132 16.64 16.29 2.41
CA GLN A 132 16.26 17.65 2.80
C GLN A 132 16.37 18.61 1.62
N GLY A 133 15.61 19.69 1.67
CA GLY A 133 15.63 20.71 0.63
C GLY A 133 14.50 21.71 0.78
N ILE A 134 14.16 22.36 -0.32
CA ILE A 134 13.03 23.28 -0.41
C ILE A 134 11.97 22.69 -1.34
N ALA A 135 10.77 22.52 -0.84
CA ALA A 135 9.58 22.18 -1.61
C ALA A 135 8.94 23.45 -2.12
N GLN A 136 8.92 23.63 -3.44
CA GLN A 136 8.25 24.77 -4.06
C GLN A 136 6.73 24.61 -4.02
N GLU A 137 6.01 25.73 -4.08
CA GLU A 137 4.55 25.75 -4.17
C GLU A 137 4.06 25.07 -5.44
N ASP A 138 2.97 24.31 -5.34
CA ASP A 138 2.28 23.64 -6.44
C ASP A 138 3.16 22.69 -7.27
N VAL A 139 4.13 22.04 -6.66
CA VAL A 139 5.07 21.11 -7.32
C VAL A 139 4.98 19.70 -6.77
N SER A 140 5.01 18.73 -7.69
CA SER A 140 5.25 17.33 -7.40
C SER A 140 6.59 16.91 -8.00
N PHE A 141 7.52 16.42 -7.17
CA PHE A 141 8.86 16.05 -7.61
C PHE A 141 9.39 14.80 -6.89
N GLN A 142 10.29 14.10 -7.55
CA GLN A 142 11.03 13.00 -6.96
C GLN A 142 12.13 13.55 -6.05
N VAL A 143 12.04 13.24 -4.76
CA VAL A 143 13.03 13.62 -3.76
C VAL A 143 14.27 12.75 -3.87
N GLY A 144 14.08 11.44 -4.07
CA GLY A 144 15.15 10.49 -4.20
C GLY A 144 14.64 9.07 -4.43
N SER A 145 15.56 8.12 -4.37
CA SER A 145 15.27 6.69 -4.51
C SER A 145 15.84 5.94 -3.33
N LEU A 146 15.20 4.86 -2.95
CA LEU A 146 15.69 3.90 -1.98
C LEU A 146 15.89 2.55 -2.65
N ASN A 147 16.89 1.82 -2.15
CA ASN A 147 17.23 0.48 -2.61
C ASN A 147 17.57 -0.38 -1.39
N ALA A 148 17.07 -1.60 -1.35
CA ALA A 148 17.37 -2.57 -0.31
C ALA A 148 17.46 -3.98 -0.88
N VAL A 149 18.49 -4.73 -0.49
CA VAL A 149 18.57 -6.16 -0.82
C VAL A 149 17.82 -6.93 0.25
N LEU A 150 16.79 -7.67 -0.17
CA LEU A 150 16.02 -8.51 0.73
C LEU A 150 16.82 -9.75 1.10
N PRO A 151 16.95 -10.10 2.39
CA PRO A 151 17.64 -11.31 2.81
C PRO A 151 17.01 -12.58 2.22
N ASP A 152 17.83 -13.59 1.94
CA ASP A 152 17.38 -14.89 1.42
C ASP A 152 16.47 -15.65 2.41
N ASP A 153 16.62 -15.37 3.70
CA ASP A 153 15.84 -15.94 4.79
C ASP A 153 14.58 -15.14 5.15
N LEU A 154 14.30 -14.05 4.42
CA LEU A 154 13.18 -13.18 4.72
C LEU A 154 11.84 -13.87 4.44
N THR A 155 11.00 -13.90 5.46
CA THR A 155 9.61 -14.38 5.39
C THR A 155 8.63 -13.31 5.82
N GLY A 156 7.35 -13.51 5.54
CA GLY A 156 6.27 -12.61 5.97
C GLY A 156 6.25 -11.30 5.21
N GLY A 157 7.00 -10.30 5.64
CA GLY A 157 7.01 -8.98 5.01
C GLY A 157 8.05 -8.02 5.55
N PHE A 158 8.05 -6.82 4.98
CA PHE A 158 8.83 -5.67 5.45
C PHE A 158 8.03 -4.39 5.27
N SER A 159 8.34 -3.38 6.06
CA SER A 159 7.70 -2.07 5.98
C SER A 159 8.70 -0.98 5.59
N VAL A 160 8.23 -0.03 4.78
CA VAL A 160 8.93 1.23 4.55
C VAL A 160 8.28 2.28 5.42
N HIS A 161 9.02 2.80 6.39
CA HIS A 161 8.60 3.93 7.22
C HIS A 161 9.16 5.21 6.64
N ILE A 162 8.33 6.25 6.56
CA ILE A 162 8.71 7.56 6.07
C ILE A 162 8.18 8.61 7.05
N ASN A 163 9.07 9.40 7.62
CA ASN A 163 8.76 10.55 8.45
C ASN A 163 9.07 11.83 7.67
N THR A 164 8.10 12.70 7.54
CA THR A 164 8.21 13.93 6.76
C THR A 164 7.90 15.14 7.63
N THR A 165 8.75 16.15 7.53
CA THR A 165 8.45 17.51 7.95
C THR A 165 8.53 18.44 6.74
N CYS A 166 7.55 19.30 6.52
CA CYS A 166 7.56 20.29 5.46
C CYS A 166 6.88 21.57 5.97
N GLY A 167 7.67 22.58 6.33
CA GLY A 167 7.21 23.72 7.09
C GLY A 167 6.57 23.26 8.42
N GLU A 168 5.31 23.62 8.65
CA GLU A 168 4.55 23.19 9.84
C GLU A 168 3.91 21.81 9.70
N PHE A 169 3.92 21.23 8.50
CA PHE A 169 3.34 19.91 8.25
C PHE A 169 4.28 18.81 8.73
N GLN A 170 3.71 17.83 9.44
CA GLN A 170 4.40 16.63 9.87
C GLN A 170 3.55 15.42 9.59
N ASP A 171 4.15 14.36 9.05
CA ASP A 171 3.48 13.10 8.75
C ASP A 171 4.42 11.91 8.97
N SER A 172 3.84 10.76 9.29
CA SER A 172 4.53 9.49 9.43
C SER A 172 3.73 8.40 8.74
N LYS A 173 4.30 7.83 7.68
CA LYS A 173 3.69 6.80 6.84
C LYS A 173 4.39 5.46 6.97
N GLU A 174 3.62 4.41 6.88
CA GLU A 174 4.10 3.04 6.76
C GLU A 174 3.53 2.40 5.50
N TYR A 175 4.39 1.78 4.68
CA TYR A 175 4.02 1.01 3.50
C TYR A 175 4.46 -0.44 3.71
N LEU A 176 3.48 -1.35 3.79
CA LEU A 176 3.75 -2.78 3.95
C LEU A 176 4.01 -3.44 2.60
N MET A 177 5.10 -4.18 2.49
CA MET A 177 5.43 -5.08 1.39
C MET A 177 5.43 -6.52 1.90
N LEU A 178 5.05 -7.46 1.04
CA LEU A 178 4.82 -8.85 1.42
C LEU A 178 5.80 -9.79 0.71
N ILE A 179 6.22 -10.83 1.42
CA ILE A 179 7.02 -11.91 0.83
C ILE A 179 6.09 -13.05 0.43
N ALA A 180 6.14 -13.42 -0.85
CA ALA A 180 5.41 -14.54 -1.42
C ALA A 180 6.29 -15.78 -1.39
N ASP A 181 6.24 -16.51 -0.28
CA ASP A 181 7.07 -17.68 0.01
C ASP A 181 6.27 -18.99 0.19
N LEU A 182 4.92 -18.90 0.29
CA LEU A 182 4.07 -20.02 0.57
C LEU A 182 3.62 -20.76 -0.70
N ASP A 183 3.89 -22.05 -0.76
CA ASP A 183 3.37 -22.98 -1.79
C ASP A 183 1.96 -23.46 -1.39
N ILE A 184 0.98 -22.58 -1.46
CA ILE A 184 -0.41 -22.90 -1.16
C ILE A 184 -1.14 -23.14 -2.49
N PRO A 185 -1.62 -24.37 -2.77
CA PRO A 185 -2.36 -24.65 -3.98
C PRO A 185 -3.69 -23.88 -4.01
N ILE A 186 -4.03 -23.33 -5.15
CA ILE A 186 -5.35 -22.74 -5.35
C ILE A 186 -6.33 -23.88 -5.65
N GLN A 187 -7.33 -24.04 -4.80
CA GLN A 187 -8.44 -24.95 -5.08
C GLN A 187 -9.44 -24.26 -6.01
N ILE A 188 -9.39 -24.62 -7.27
CA ILE A 188 -10.32 -24.16 -8.31
C ILE A 188 -10.94 -25.35 -9.04
N THR A 189 -12.16 -25.17 -9.49
CA THR A 189 -12.85 -26.13 -10.33
C THR A 189 -12.24 -26.18 -11.73
N ASP A 190 -12.47 -27.28 -12.46
CA ASP A 190 -12.03 -27.40 -13.85
C ASP A 190 -12.63 -26.31 -14.75
N GLU A 191 -13.79 -25.81 -14.46
CA GLU A 191 -14.41 -24.71 -15.19
C GLU A 191 -13.68 -23.39 -14.94
N GLU A 192 -13.34 -23.09 -13.70
CA GLU A 192 -12.56 -21.90 -13.33
C GLU A 192 -11.16 -21.98 -13.93
N LYS A 193 -10.53 -23.16 -13.91
CA LYS A 193 -9.23 -23.39 -14.55
C LYS A 193 -9.29 -23.08 -16.07
N ARG A 194 -10.29 -23.56 -16.78
CA ARG A 194 -10.50 -23.26 -18.22
C ARG A 194 -10.77 -21.77 -18.49
N ARG A 195 -11.48 -21.09 -17.59
CA ARG A 195 -11.65 -19.61 -17.69
C ARG A 195 -10.32 -18.89 -17.48
N MET A 196 -9.53 -19.32 -16.52
CA MET A 196 -8.22 -18.73 -16.24
C MET A 196 -7.18 -18.99 -17.33
N GLU A 197 -7.21 -20.14 -18.00
CA GLU A 197 -6.28 -20.44 -19.13
C GLU A 197 -6.32 -19.34 -20.21
N ARG A 198 -7.51 -18.81 -20.52
CA ARG A 198 -7.66 -17.69 -21.45
C ARG A 198 -7.06 -16.40 -20.93
N PHE A 199 -7.15 -16.18 -19.61
CA PHE A 199 -6.57 -15.02 -18.95
C PHE A 199 -5.04 -15.15 -18.85
N ILE A 200 -4.54 -16.30 -18.43
CA ILE A 200 -3.12 -16.65 -18.37
C ILE A 200 -2.42 -16.40 -19.71
N LYS A 201 -3.05 -16.84 -20.80
CA LYS A 201 -2.52 -16.62 -22.17
C LYS A 201 -2.36 -15.13 -22.51
N ARG A 202 -3.19 -14.24 -21.93
CA ARG A 202 -3.08 -12.79 -22.14
C ARG A 202 -2.04 -12.14 -21.23
N MET A 203 -1.89 -12.65 -20.01
CA MET A 203 -1.01 -12.07 -18.98
C MET A 203 0.45 -12.48 -19.14
N GLY A 204 0.74 -13.55 -19.89
CA GLY A 204 2.10 -14.05 -20.10
C GLY A 204 2.73 -14.75 -18.88
N HIS A 205 1.98 -14.94 -17.79
CA HIS A 205 2.40 -15.72 -16.61
C HIS A 205 1.21 -16.49 -16.03
N ASN A 206 1.47 -17.60 -15.36
CA ASN A 206 0.45 -18.41 -14.71
C ASN A 206 0.30 -18.04 -13.23
N PRO A 207 -0.75 -17.30 -12.84
CA PRO A 207 -0.95 -16.91 -11.44
C PRO A 207 -1.27 -18.10 -10.52
N LEU A 208 -1.59 -19.27 -11.07
CA LEU A 208 -1.84 -20.49 -10.29
C LEU A 208 -0.55 -21.11 -9.75
N GLU A 209 0.57 -20.88 -10.44
CA GLU A 209 1.91 -21.36 -10.05
C GLU A 209 2.67 -20.38 -9.18
N ALA A 210 2.15 -19.16 -9.05
CA ALA A 210 2.80 -18.13 -8.20
C ALA A 210 2.67 -18.50 -6.72
N LYS A 211 3.74 -18.33 -5.98
CA LYS A 211 3.73 -18.42 -4.50
C LYS A 211 2.78 -17.40 -3.89
N ARG A 212 2.34 -17.67 -2.67
CA ARG A 212 1.40 -16.84 -1.92
C ARG A 212 2.09 -16.19 -0.74
N ALA A 213 1.59 -15.02 -0.36
CA ALA A 213 2.03 -14.37 0.87
C ALA A 213 1.16 -14.79 2.06
N SER A 214 1.78 -14.80 3.23
CA SER A 214 1.06 -14.93 4.51
C SER A 214 0.16 -13.72 4.75
N ILE A 215 -0.99 -13.93 5.39
CA ILE A 215 -1.87 -12.84 5.84
C ILE A 215 -1.42 -12.23 7.16
N ILE A 216 -0.55 -12.91 7.93
CA ILE A 216 -0.14 -12.48 9.28
C ILE A 216 0.46 -11.06 9.28
N PRO A 217 1.38 -10.68 8.38
CA PRO A 217 1.89 -9.31 8.32
C PRO A 217 0.79 -8.28 8.08
N VAL A 218 -0.21 -8.62 7.25
CA VAL A 218 -1.35 -7.73 6.97
C VAL A 218 -2.19 -7.53 8.22
N LEU A 219 -2.50 -8.59 8.97
CA LEU A 219 -3.28 -8.49 10.21
C LEU A 219 -2.59 -7.61 11.22
N LYS A 220 -1.29 -7.82 11.45
CA LYS A 220 -0.48 -6.98 12.36
C LYS A 220 -0.42 -5.52 11.90
N TYR A 221 -0.28 -5.28 10.59
CA TYR A 221 -0.28 -3.94 10.00
C TYR A 221 -1.61 -3.23 10.23
N VAL A 222 -2.73 -3.90 9.94
CA VAL A 222 -4.08 -3.35 10.14
C VAL A 222 -4.34 -3.03 11.61
N ASP A 223 -3.93 -3.90 12.53
CA ASP A 223 -4.08 -3.67 13.97
C ASP A 223 -3.25 -2.47 14.46
N ARG A 224 -2.01 -2.28 13.94
CA ARG A 224 -1.21 -1.08 14.25
C ARG A 224 -1.87 0.17 13.71
N TRP A 225 -2.38 0.12 12.48
CA TRP A 225 -3.06 1.26 11.87
C TRP A 225 -4.31 1.66 12.64
N TRP A 226 -5.17 0.69 13.00
CA TRP A 226 -6.35 0.96 13.84
C TRP A 226 -6.00 1.58 15.19
N LYS A 227 -4.95 1.14 15.84
CA LYS A 227 -4.46 1.76 17.08
C LYS A 227 -4.04 3.22 16.87
N LYS A 228 -3.30 3.50 15.78
CA LYS A 228 -2.86 4.87 15.45
C LYS A 228 -4.04 5.83 15.20
N ILE A 229 -5.11 5.34 14.58
CA ILE A 229 -6.28 6.17 14.24
C ILE A 229 -7.17 6.46 15.45
N ASN A 230 -7.24 5.54 16.42
CA ASN A 230 -8.13 5.64 17.58
C ASN A 230 -7.46 6.28 18.81
N ASN A 231 -6.18 6.59 18.72
CA ASN A 231 -5.43 7.37 19.73
C ASN A 231 -5.27 8.83 19.29
#